data_0cc4c077b5b2e47429643b91176bf448
#
_entry.id   0cc4c077b5b2e47429643b91176bf448
#
_cell.length_a   1.000
_cell.length_b   1.000
_cell.length_c   1.000
_cell.angle_alpha   90.00
_cell.angle_beta   90.00
_cell.angle_gamma   90.00
#
_symmetry.space_group_name_H-M   'P 1'
#
loop_
_entity.id
_entity.type
_entity.pdbx_description
1 polymer ?
#
loop_
_entity_poly.entity_id
_entity_poly.type
_entity_poly.pdbx_seq_one_letter_code
_entity_poly.pdbx_strand_id
1 'polypeptide(L)'
;RVIGELLGVPIEDREQFRWIVRDAAGALEPMASAETIAAAETASNTMSAYFRSLIAERRNRHSDDLIGGLIGVSDGGDRLSENELVATIVLLFAAGFETTTNLIGNGLISLLRNPDQMQMLRADPSLGHDAVEEMLRYESSVQLRGWTALEDADVALAECCLHPAVR
;
A
#
# COMPACT_ATOMS: atom_id res chain seq x y z
N ARG A 1 -9.86 3.58 4.50
CA ARG A 1 -11.13 3.94 3.88
C ARG A 1 -10.99 4.02 2.37
N VAL A 2 -10.11 4.87 1.83
CA VAL A 2 -9.96 5.13 0.38
C VAL A 2 -9.73 3.85 -0.43
N ILE A 3 -8.73 3.02 -0.10
CA ILE A 3 -8.44 1.79 -0.85
C ILE A 3 -9.62 0.80 -0.80
N GLY A 4 -10.32 0.71 0.34
CA GLY A 4 -11.51 -0.14 0.45
C GLY A 4 -12.67 0.34 -0.41
N GLU A 5 -12.85 1.65 -0.56
CA GLU A 5 -13.85 2.23 -1.48
C GLU A 5 -13.48 1.99 -2.94
N LEU A 6 -12.21 2.22 -3.29
CA LEU A 6 -11.69 2.04 -4.65
C LEU A 6 -11.86 0.58 -5.13
N LEU A 7 -11.60 -0.39 -4.25
CA LEU A 7 -11.74 -1.82 -4.53
C LEU A 7 -13.16 -2.34 -4.27
N GLY A 8 -14.10 -1.51 -3.85
CA GLY A 8 -15.46 -1.93 -3.56
C GLY A 8 -15.60 -2.88 -2.37
N VAL A 9 -14.65 -2.86 -1.42
CA VAL A 9 -14.73 -3.67 -0.19
C VAL A 9 -15.82 -3.11 0.72
N PRO A 10 -16.81 -3.93 1.16
CA PRO A 10 -17.86 -3.52 2.08
C PRO A 10 -17.30 -2.86 3.35
N ILE A 11 -18.02 -1.84 3.87
CA ILE A 11 -17.56 -1.07 5.03
C ILE A 11 -17.42 -1.97 6.27
N GLU A 12 -18.34 -2.88 6.45
CA GLU A 12 -18.39 -3.85 7.55
C GLU A 12 -17.19 -4.78 7.57
N ASP A 13 -16.58 -5.05 6.41
CA ASP A 13 -15.43 -5.95 6.30
C ASP A 13 -14.09 -5.25 6.52
N ARG A 14 -14.05 -3.90 6.43
CA ARG A 14 -12.78 -3.14 6.41
C ARG A 14 -12.00 -3.22 7.71
N GLU A 15 -12.66 -3.32 8.84
CA GLU A 15 -12.00 -3.28 10.14
C GLU A 15 -11.17 -4.54 10.39
N GLN A 16 -11.66 -5.72 9.99
CA GLN A 16 -10.92 -6.99 10.13
C GLN A 16 -9.59 -6.97 9.39
N PHE A 17 -9.51 -6.27 8.24
CA PHE A 17 -8.31 -6.21 7.44
C PHE A 17 -7.18 -5.41 8.07
N ARG A 18 -7.46 -4.58 9.06
CA ARG A 18 -6.42 -3.78 9.72
C ARG A 18 -5.31 -4.66 10.31
N TRP A 19 -5.69 -5.75 10.95
CA TRP A 19 -4.74 -6.69 11.55
C TRP A 19 -4.16 -7.65 10.52
N ILE A 20 -4.98 -8.12 9.60
CA ILE A 20 -4.55 -9.02 8.53
C ILE A 20 -3.46 -8.38 7.65
N VAL A 21 -3.63 -7.12 7.24
CA VAL A 21 -2.63 -6.41 6.43
C VAL A 21 -1.35 -6.17 7.23
N ARG A 22 -1.45 -5.81 8.52
CA ARG A 22 -0.30 -5.65 9.39
C ARG A 22 0.51 -6.95 9.52
N ASP A 23 -0.17 -8.07 9.75
CA ASP A 23 0.49 -9.37 9.88
C ASP A 23 1.16 -9.78 8.55
N ALA A 24 0.48 -9.56 7.42
CA ALA A 24 1.04 -9.80 6.09
C ALA A 24 2.30 -8.96 5.82
N ALA A 25 2.30 -7.69 6.24
CA ALA A 25 3.45 -6.79 6.08
C ALA A 25 4.65 -7.20 6.94
N GLY A 26 4.44 -7.91 8.03
CA GLY A 26 5.51 -8.40 8.91
C GLY A 26 6.55 -9.27 8.20
N ALA A 27 6.17 -9.97 7.12
CA ALA A 27 7.12 -10.75 6.31
C ALA A 27 8.10 -9.89 5.49
N LEU A 28 7.83 -8.59 5.33
CA LEU A 28 8.70 -7.67 4.61
C LEU A 28 9.84 -7.14 5.49
N GLU A 29 9.80 -7.39 6.79
CA GLU A 29 10.86 -7.00 7.71
C GLU A 29 12.15 -7.79 7.44
N PRO A 30 13.33 -7.13 7.36
CA PRO A 30 14.59 -7.80 7.01
C PRO A 30 14.99 -8.94 7.94
N MET A 31 14.50 -8.92 9.19
CA MET A 31 14.81 -9.89 10.23
C MET A 31 13.55 -10.60 10.76
N ALA A 32 12.58 -10.83 9.89
CA ALA A 32 11.33 -11.48 10.28
C ALA A 32 11.60 -12.87 10.90
N SER A 33 11.00 -13.13 12.07
CA SER A 33 11.07 -14.44 12.71
C SER A 33 10.24 -15.47 11.94
N ALA A 34 10.51 -16.76 12.16
CA ALA A 34 9.70 -17.84 11.59
C ALA A 34 8.21 -17.74 11.99
N GLU A 35 7.93 -17.26 13.20
CA GLU A 35 6.57 -17.01 13.67
C GLU A 35 5.92 -15.86 12.91
N THR A 36 6.64 -14.76 12.67
CA THR A 36 6.18 -13.63 11.87
C THR A 36 5.88 -14.05 10.43
N ILE A 37 6.74 -14.89 9.84
CA ILE A 37 6.52 -15.41 8.48
C ILE A 37 5.26 -16.29 8.43
N ALA A 38 5.08 -17.20 9.40
CA ALA A 38 3.90 -18.06 9.48
C ALA A 38 2.60 -17.25 9.67
N ALA A 39 2.64 -16.19 10.48
CA ALA A 39 1.52 -15.27 10.64
C ALA A 39 1.20 -14.54 9.32
N ALA A 40 2.22 -14.08 8.61
CA ALA A 40 2.07 -13.41 7.32
C ALA A 40 1.49 -14.33 6.23
N GLU A 41 1.90 -15.60 6.20
CA GLU A 41 1.32 -16.60 5.30
C GLU A 41 -0.16 -16.83 5.60
N THR A 42 -0.51 -16.94 6.87
CA THR A 42 -1.91 -17.08 7.31
C THR A 42 -2.75 -15.88 6.91
N ALA A 43 -2.24 -14.68 7.12
CA ALA A 43 -2.87 -13.43 6.74
C ALA A 43 -3.06 -13.32 5.22
N SER A 44 -2.03 -13.67 4.45
CA SER A 44 -2.07 -13.67 2.97
C SER A 44 -3.10 -14.66 2.43
N ASN A 45 -3.16 -15.87 3.01
CA ASN A 45 -4.15 -16.87 2.64
C ASN A 45 -5.58 -16.40 2.97
N THR A 46 -5.77 -15.75 4.10
CA THR A 46 -7.07 -15.19 4.53
C THR A 46 -7.53 -14.11 3.56
N MET A 47 -6.65 -13.17 3.18
CA MET A 47 -6.96 -12.16 2.17
C MET A 47 -7.31 -12.77 0.82
N SER A 48 -6.50 -13.76 0.38
CA SER A 48 -6.73 -14.44 -0.89
C SER A 48 -8.08 -15.15 -0.93
N ALA A 49 -8.47 -15.83 0.14
CA ALA A 49 -9.77 -16.48 0.25
C ALA A 49 -10.92 -15.47 0.20
N TYR A 50 -10.80 -14.37 0.93
CA TYR A 50 -11.80 -13.29 0.92
C TYR A 50 -11.97 -12.70 -0.48
N PHE A 51 -10.88 -12.30 -1.13
CA PHE A 51 -10.96 -11.68 -2.45
C PHE A 51 -11.42 -12.66 -3.54
N ARG A 52 -11.12 -13.96 -3.43
CA ARG A 52 -11.74 -14.97 -4.31
C ARG A 52 -13.25 -14.98 -4.18
N SER A 53 -13.76 -14.95 -2.96
CA SER A 53 -15.21 -14.91 -2.70
C SER A 53 -15.82 -13.63 -3.26
N LEU A 54 -15.19 -12.48 -3.04
CA LEU A 54 -15.67 -11.19 -3.52
C LEU A 54 -15.67 -11.12 -5.07
N ILE A 55 -14.62 -11.63 -5.72
CA ILE A 55 -14.54 -11.74 -7.19
C ILE A 55 -15.69 -12.61 -7.73
N ALA A 56 -15.92 -13.78 -7.13
CA ALA A 56 -17.00 -14.68 -7.53
C ALA A 56 -18.39 -14.03 -7.41
N GLU A 57 -18.61 -13.26 -6.35
CA GLU A 57 -19.84 -12.48 -6.19
C GLU A 57 -19.99 -11.40 -7.28
N ARG A 58 -18.90 -10.65 -7.54
CA ARG A 58 -18.87 -9.53 -8.49
C ARG A 58 -19.02 -9.96 -9.95
N ARG A 59 -18.58 -11.16 -10.32
CA ARG A 59 -18.83 -11.71 -11.67
C ARG A 59 -20.32 -11.82 -12.00
N ASN A 60 -21.14 -12.02 -10.99
CA ASN A 60 -22.59 -12.11 -11.15
C ASN A 60 -23.32 -10.75 -11.06
N ARG A 61 -22.59 -9.70 -10.68
CA ARG A 61 -23.16 -8.35 -10.52
C ARG A 61 -22.19 -7.34 -11.14
N HIS A 62 -22.66 -6.61 -12.12
CA HIS A 62 -21.87 -5.50 -12.65
C HIS A 62 -21.57 -4.49 -11.54
N SER A 63 -20.30 -4.21 -11.28
CA SER A 63 -19.87 -3.19 -10.32
C SER A 63 -18.95 -2.18 -11.01
N ASP A 64 -19.14 -0.91 -10.66
CA ASP A 64 -18.34 0.21 -11.18
C ASP A 64 -17.19 0.54 -10.19
N ASP A 65 -16.48 -0.51 -9.78
CA ASP A 65 -15.30 -0.42 -8.93
C ASP A 65 -14.08 -1.05 -9.63
N LEU A 66 -12.90 -0.89 -9.01
CA LEU A 66 -11.65 -1.39 -9.60
C LEU A 66 -11.66 -2.92 -9.75
N ILE A 67 -12.27 -3.66 -8.83
CA ILE A 67 -12.40 -5.13 -8.94
C ILE A 67 -13.26 -5.50 -10.17
N GLY A 68 -14.39 -4.82 -10.37
CA GLY A 68 -15.23 -5.01 -11.55
C GLY A 68 -14.49 -4.75 -12.85
N GLY A 69 -13.69 -3.67 -12.90
CA GLY A 69 -12.84 -3.36 -14.04
C GLY A 69 -11.79 -4.44 -14.33
N LEU A 70 -11.10 -4.94 -13.29
CA LEU A 70 -10.09 -5.99 -13.42
C LEU A 70 -10.70 -7.33 -13.84
N ILE A 71 -11.89 -7.69 -13.34
CA ILE A 71 -12.64 -8.88 -13.78
C ILE A 71 -12.97 -8.77 -15.27
N GLY A 72 -13.49 -7.61 -15.71
CA GLY A 72 -13.84 -7.39 -17.11
C GLY A 72 -12.65 -7.55 -18.06
N VAL A 73 -11.45 -7.13 -17.65
CA VAL A 73 -10.21 -7.32 -18.42
C VAL A 73 -9.77 -8.78 -18.41
N SER A 74 -9.88 -9.48 -17.27
CA SER A 74 -9.50 -10.89 -17.13
C SER A 74 -10.44 -11.80 -17.93
N ASP A 75 -11.75 -11.62 -17.78
CA ASP A 75 -12.77 -12.47 -18.45
C ASP A 75 -12.87 -12.19 -19.95
N GLY A 76 -12.42 -11.04 -20.44
CA GLY A 76 -12.31 -10.69 -21.86
C GLY A 76 -11.23 -11.46 -22.63
N GLY A 77 -10.53 -12.35 -21.96
CA GLY A 77 -9.64 -13.38 -22.50
C GLY A 77 -8.30 -12.87 -22.96
N ASP A 78 -7.37 -12.63 -22.06
CA ASP A 78 -5.95 -12.91 -22.36
C ASP A 78 -4.88 -12.39 -21.35
N ARG A 79 -5.23 -11.87 -20.19
CA ARG A 79 -4.19 -11.14 -19.47
C ARG A 79 -3.93 -11.54 -18.03
N LEU A 80 -4.90 -12.07 -17.33
CA LEU A 80 -4.73 -12.51 -15.93
C LEU A 80 -5.43 -13.83 -15.69
N SER A 81 -4.73 -14.84 -15.21
CA SER A 81 -5.34 -16.02 -14.61
C SER A 81 -6.08 -15.64 -13.33
N GLU A 82 -6.96 -16.52 -12.87
CA GLU A 82 -7.69 -16.35 -11.59
C GLU A 82 -6.73 -16.05 -10.42
N ASN A 83 -5.60 -16.76 -10.38
CA ASN A 83 -4.61 -16.57 -9.32
C ASN A 83 -3.90 -15.22 -9.42
N GLU A 84 -3.57 -14.78 -10.63
CA GLU A 84 -2.96 -13.47 -10.87
C GLU A 84 -3.93 -12.34 -10.55
N LEU A 85 -5.21 -12.49 -10.90
CA LEU A 85 -6.24 -11.53 -10.55
C LEU A 85 -6.35 -11.36 -9.03
N VAL A 86 -6.46 -12.48 -8.29
CA VAL A 86 -6.51 -12.47 -6.83
C VAL A 86 -5.24 -11.85 -6.24
N ALA A 87 -4.06 -12.26 -6.71
CA ALA A 87 -2.78 -11.74 -6.23
C ALA A 87 -2.65 -10.23 -6.48
N THR A 88 -3.11 -9.76 -7.64
CA THR A 88 -3.11 -8.32 -7.98
C THR A 88 -4.01 -7.53 -7.02
N ILE A 89 -5.22 -8.02 -6.75
CA ILE A 89 -6.15 -7.34 -5.86
C ILE A 89 -5.63 -7.33 -4.42
N VAL A 90 -5.10 -8.47 -3.92
CA VAL A 90 -4.47 -8.57 -2.60
C VAL A 90 -3.31 -7.58 -2.48
N LEU A 91 -2.44 -7.51 -3.49
CA LEU A 91 -1.31 -6.59 -3.51
C LEU A 91 -1.77 -5.12 -3.48
N LEU A 92 -2.72 -4.74 -4.33
CA LEU A 92 -3.25 -3.37 -4.37
C LEU A 92 -3.88 -2.98 -3.03
N PHE A 93 -4.63 -3.90 -2.42
CA PHE A 93 -5.27 -3.66 -1.14
C PHE A 93 -4.23 -3.48 -0.02
N ALA A 94 -3.31 -4.43 0.14
CA ALA A 94 -2.30 -4.40 1.19
C ALA A 94 -1.36 -3.19 1.04
N ALA A 95 -0.83 -2.96 -0.16
CA ALA A 95 0.08 -1.86 -0.44
C ALA A 95 -0.57 -0.49 -0.22
N GLY A 96 -1.81 -0.32 -0.67
CA GLY A 96 -2.53 0.96 -0.51
C GLY A 96 -3.07 1.21 0.89
N PHE A 97 -3.21 0.17 1.72
CA PHE A 97 -3.74 0.30 3.07
C PHE A 97 -2.67 0.80 4.05
N GLU A 98 -1.55 0.10 4.16
CA GLU A 98 -0.57 0.33 5.21
C GLU A 98 0.31 1.56 4.92
N THR A 99 0.88 1.64 3.73
CA THR A 99 1.81 2.73 3.38
C THR A 99 1.16 4.09 3.47
N THR A 100 -0.04 4.24 2.92
CA THR A 100 -0.80 5.50 2.95
C THR A 100 -1.22 5.87 4.37
N THR A 101 -1.67 4.90 5.17
CA THR A 101 -2.08 5.15 6.57
C THR A 101 -0.89 5.62 7.41
N ASN A 102 0.26 4.97 7.23
CA ASN A 102 1.48 5.33 7.95
C ASN A 102 2.00 6.70 7.52
N LEU A 103 1.99 7.03 6.22
CA LEU A 103 2.39 8.35 5.73
C LEU A 103 1.51 9.47 6.32
N ILE A 104 0.18 9.27 6.35
CA ILE A 104 -0.73 10.24 6.97
C ILE A 104 -0.40 10.42 8.46
N GLY A 105 -0.15 9.32 9.18
CA GLY A 105 0.23 9.36 10.59
C GLY A 105 1.54 10.10 10.82
N ASN A 106 2.58 9.73 10.07
CA ASN A 106 3.91 10.35 10.15
C ASN A 106 3.85 11.84 9.79
N GLY A 107 3.16 12.19 8.71
CA GLY A 107 2.97 13.58 8.28
C GLY A 107 2.24 14.43 9.32
N LEU A 108 1.17 13.88 9.91
CA LEU A 108 0.45 14.58 10.98
C LEU A 108 1.33 14.79 12.22
N ILE A 109 2.08 13.77 12.66
CA ILE A 109 2.99 13.89 13.78
C ILE A 109 4.08 14.93 13.48
N SER A 110 4.62 14.92 12.26
CA SER A 110 5.63 15.89 11.83
C SER A 110 5.08 17.32 11.85
N LEU A 111 3.86 17.56 11.37
CA LEU A 111 3.21 18.87 11.43
C LEU A 111 2.90 19.31 12.86
N LEU A 112 2.49 18.40 13.74
CA LEU A 112 2.26 18.71 15.15
C LEU A 112 3.54 19.09 15.91
N ARG A 113 4.69 18.54 15.49
CA ARG A 113 6.01 18.89 16.03
C ARG A 113 6.57 20.19 15.45
N ASN A 114 6.04 20.65 14.30
CA ASN A 114 6.44 21.87 13.60
C ASN A 114 5.22 22.79 13.37
N PRO A 115 4.74 23.47 14.41
CA PRO A 115 3.49 24.22 14.37
C PRO A 115 3.48 25.40 13.39
N ASP A 116 4.64 25.97 13.09
CA ASP A 116 4.82 26.98 12.06
C ASP A 116 4.53 26.43 10.66
N GLN A 117 5.03 25.27 10.33
CA GLN A 117 4.74 24.59 9.05
C GLN A 117 3.26 24.19 8.94
N MET A 118 2.68 23.71 10.04
CA MET A 118 1.23 23.45 10.09
C MET A 118 0.41 24.71 9.84
N GLN A 119 0.83 25.84 10.42
CA GLN A 119 0.12 27.10 10.21
C GLN A 119 0.24 27.60 8.77
N MET A 120 1.42 27.47 8.16
CA MET A 120 1.62 27.80 6.74
C MET A 120 0.69 26.97 5.83
N LEU A 121 0.63 25.67 6.03
CA LEU A 121 -0.24 24.78 5.25
C LEU A 121 -1.74 25.09 5.45
N ARG A 122 -2.14 25.48 6.68
CA ARG A 122 -3.52 25.93 6.95
C ARG A 122 -3.86 27.27 6.31
N ALA A 123 -2.89 28.17 6.24
CA ALA A 123 -3.09 29.49 5.66
C ALA A 123 -3.13 29.45 4.12
N ASP A 124 -2.41 28.53 3.51
CA ASP A 124 -2.35 28.34 2.06
C ASP A 124 -2.53 26.86 1.66
N PRO A 125 -3.76 26.41 1.41
CA PRO A 125 -4.04 25.04 0.96
C PRO A 125 -3.40 24.67 -0.39
N SER A 126 -2.94 25.63 -1.19
CA SER A 126 -2.26 25.34 -2.46
C SER A 126 -0.90 24.66 -2.26
N LEU A 127 -0.31 24.77 -1.07
CA LEU A 127 0.90 24.06 -0.65
C LEU A 127 0.67 22.56 -0.41
N GLY A 128 -0.55 22.06 -0.54
CA GLY A 128 -0.90 20.66 -0.20
C GLY A 128 -0.08 19.63 -0.96
N HIS A 129 0.19 19.85 -2.26
CA HIS A 129 1.03 18.94 -3.07
C HIS A 129 2.47 18.90 -2.53
N ASP A 130 3.07 20.07 -2.37
CA ASP A 130 4.46 20.18 -1.90
C ASP A 130 4.63 19.65 -0.47
N ALA A 131 3.61 19.84 0.37
CA ALA A 131 3.59 19.30 1.72
C ALA A 131 3.58 17.75 1.72
N VAL A 132 2.85 17.10 0.80
CA VAL A 132 2.85 15.64 0.66
C VAL A 132 4.22 15.14 0.20
N GLU A 133 4.84 15.78 -0.79
CA GLU A 133 6.18 15.44 -1.26
C GLU A 133 7.23 15.59 -0.13
N GLU A 134 7.12 16.65 0.66
CA GLU A 134 8.00 16.86 1.82
C GLU A 134 7.75 15.82 2.92
N MET A 135 6.52 15.42 3.19
CA MET A 135 6.22 14.33 4.13
C MET A 135 6.83 13.01 3.67
N LEU A 136 6.75 12.70 2.36
CA LEU A 136 7.38 11.51 1.76
C LEU A 136 8.90 11.54 1.90
N ARG A 137 9.51 12.70 1.76
CA ARG A 137 10.96 12.90 1.92
C ARG A 137 11.41 12.83 3.38
N TYR A 138 10.67 13.50 4.28
CA TYR A 138 11.07 13.72 5.68
C TYR A 138 10.91 12.46 6.54
N GLU A 139 9.77 11.78 6.42
CA GLU A 139 9.45 10.57 7.21
C GLU A 139 8.64 9.60 6.35
N SER A 140 9.32 8.95 5.40
CA SER A 140 8.69 7.98 4.50
C SER A 140 8.10 6.81 5.28
N SER A 141 6.93 6.35 4.85
CA SER A 141 6.32 5.12 5.36
C SER A 141 7.06 3.85 4.90
N VAL A 142 7.79 3.93 3.78
CA VAL A 142 8.66 2.86 3.27
C VAL A 142 10.11 3.29 3.44
N GLN A 143 10.77 2.77 4.46
CA GLN A 143 12.12 3.18 4.83
C GLN A 143 13.22 2.37 4.17
N LEU A 144 12.90 1.16 3.69
CA LEU A 144 13.85 0.28 3.03
C LEU A 144 13.22 -0.28 1.76
N ARG A 145 13.98 -0.26 0.66
CA ARG A 145 13.60 -0.88 -0.61
C ARG A 145 14.76 -1.70 -1.16
N GLY A 146 14.54 -2.99 -1.38
CA GLY A 146 15.49 -3.88 -2.00
C GLY A 146 15.26 -3.99 -3.51
N TRP A 147 16.36 -4.03 -4.28
CA TRP A 147 16.37 -4.36 -5.70
C TRP A 147 17.36 -5.48 -5.96
N THR A 148 16.99 -6.39 -6.83
CA THR A 148 17.91 -7.41 -7.34
C THR A 148 18.18 -7.09 -8.80
N ALA A 149 19.45 -6.86 -9.15
CA ALA A 149 19.86 -6.74 -10.55
C ALA A 149 19.76 -8.11 -11.21
N LEU A 150 19.08 -8.19 -12.36
CA LEU A 150 18.97 -9.42 -13.16
C LEU A 150 20.12 -9.55 -14.15
N GLU A 151 20.84 -8.46 -14.42
CA GLU A 151 21.99 -8.37 -15.28
C GLU A 151 23.03 -7.47 -14.61
N ASP A 152 24.27 -7.50 -15.07
CA ASP A 152 25.31 -6.57 -14.60
C ASP A 152 24.88 -5.14 -14.90
N ALA A 153 24.77 -4.31 -13.88
CA ALA A 153 24.35 -2.93 -13.97
C ALA A 153 25.34 -2.02 -13.25
N ASP A 154 25.79 -0.96 -13.93
CA ASP A 154 26.53 0.12 -13.29
C ASP A 154 25.59 0.96 -12.44
N VAL A 155 25.73 0.89 -11.13
CA VAL A 155 24.98 1.74 -10.19
C VAL A 155 25.83 2.95 -9.88
N ALA A 156 25.41 4.12 -10.35
CA ALA A 156 25.99 5.39 -9.98
C ALA A 156 25.61 5.68 -8.51
N LEU A 157 26.50 5.35 -7.57
CA LEU A 157 26.33 5.59 -6.14
C LEU A 157 26.23 7.10 -5.77
N ALA A 158 26.54 7.98 -6.70
CA ALA A 158 26.61 9.43 -6.47
C ALA A 158 25.24 10.12 -6.34
N GLU A 159 24.15 9.48 -6.78
CA GLU A 159 22.82 10.10 -6.77
C GLU A 159 21.82 9.42 -5.82
N CYS A 160 22.26 8.42 -5.09
CA CYS A 160 21.51 7.95 -3.94
C CYS A 160 21.65 9.03 -2.86
N CYS A 161 20.75 9.99 -2.88
CA CYS A 161 20.77 11.21 -2.09
C CYS A 161 20.70 10.89 -0.60
N LEU A 162 21.84 10.60 -0.02
CA LEU A 162 22.13 11.03 1.33
C LEU A 162 22.30 12.56 1.24
N HIS A 163 21.19 13.27 1.15
CA HIS A 163 21.22 14.72 1.28
C HIS A 163 21.80 15.03 2.66
N PRO A 164 22.88 15.84 2.77
CA PRO A 164 23.57 16.10 4.03
C PRO A 164 22.77 16.99 5.00
N ALA A 165 21.47 17.00 4.94
CA ALA A 165 20.58 17.77 5.79
C ALA A 165 20.07 17.00 7.03
N VAL A 166 20.63 15.82 7.32
CA VAL A 166 20.46 15.19 8.63
C VAL A 166 21.72 15.45 9.44
N ARG A 167 21.82 16.62 10.02
CA ARG A 167 22.59 16.90 11.24
C ARG A 167 21.67 17.42 12.30
#